data_3d360c14a9f55e596e37028950ed3ee3
#
_entry.id   3d360c14a9f55e596e37028950ed3ee3
#
_cell.length_a   1.000
_cell.length_b   1.000
_cell.length_c   1.000
_cell.angle_alpha   90.00
_cell.angle_beta   90.00
_cell.angle_gamma   90.00
#
_symmetry.space_group_name_H-M   'P 1'
#
loop_
_entity.id
_entity.type
_entity.pdbx_description
1 polymer ?
#
loop_
_entity_poly.entity_id
_entity_poly.type
_entity_poly.pdbx_seq_one_letter_code
_entity_poly.pdbx_strand_id
1 'polypeptide(L)'
;MSWLISQCTHQYASNNKTESDVIFDKVRNSYLLSYIMQKNKNVGLILHAPSFTSVSERVARIVMTNYSRNWNVSELAGAVLMSESSLKRKMYEEVGSISTFIHKIKLTEALRKLRRTNTPISVISSELGYSSPSYFSKVFFKYLNTYPQNIRKNSR
;
A
#
# COMPACT_ATOMS: atom_id res chain seq x y z
N MET A 1 -16.71 29.99 -12.88
CA MET A 1 -16.43 28.80 -12.05
C MET A 1 -16.86 27.48 -12.67
N SER A 2 -17.82 27.46 -13.59
CA SER A 2 -18.30 26.24 -14.28
C SER A 2 -17.27 25.64 -15.26
N TRP A 3 -16.40 26.43 -15.87
CA TRP A 3 -15.45 25.97 -16.90
C TRP A 3 -14.31 25.08 -16.34
N LEU A 4 -13.85 25.36 -15.13
CA LEU A 4 -12.78 24.56 -14.47
C LEU A 4 -13.23 23.16 -14.05
N ILE A 5 -14.51 22.98 -13.73
CA ILE A 5 -15.08 21.67 -13.34
C ILE A 5 -15.30 20.79 -14.58
N SER A 6 -15.68 21.37 -15.72
CA SER A 6 -15.87 20.64 -16.98
C SER A 6 -14.57 20.04 -17.56
N GLN A 7 -13.43 20.72 -17.36
CA GLN A 7 -12.12 20.20 -17.78
C GLN A 7 -11.62 19.04 -16.93
N CYS A 8 -12.04 18.94 -15.65
CA CYS A 8 -11.61 17.85 -14.77
C CYS A 8 -12.28 16.50 -15.09
N THR A 9 -13.46 16.50 -15.73
CA THR A 9 -14.23 15.26 -15.98
C THR A 9 -13.92 14.58 -17.32
N HIS A 10 -13.30 15.28 -18.28
CA HIS A 10 -13.07 14.74 -19.64
C HIS A 10 -11.73 14.00 -19.83
N GLN A 11 -10.84 13.98 -18.84
CA GLN A 11 -9.49 13.43 -18.98
C GLN A 11 -9.25 12.10 -18.26
N TYR A 12 -10.32 11.41 -17.84
CA TYR A 12 -10.21 10.13 -17.11
C TYR A 12 -10.15 8.88 -18.02
N ALA A 13 -10.05 9.03 -19.31
CA ALA A 13 -10.03 7.94 -20.27
C ALA A 13 -8.79 8.01 -21.17
N SER A 14 -7.60 7.68 -20.63
CA SER A 14 -6.50 7.20 -21.46
C SER A 14 -5.43 6.51 -20.58
N ASN A 15 -5.16 5.26 -20.90
CA ASN A 15 -4.27 4.35 -20.17
C ASN A 15 -2.77 4.57 -20.45
N ASN A 16 -2.33 5.77 -20.88
CA ASN A 16 -0.92 6.12 -21.12
C ASN A 16 -0.59 7.47 -20.45
N LYS A 17 -0.58 7.50 -19.12
CA LYS A 17 -0.06 8.67 -18.40
C LYS A 17 1.46 8.63 -18.38
N THR A 18 2.09 9.72 -18.85
CA THR A 18 3.54 9.92 -18.68
C THR A 18 3.89 10.20 -17.21
N GLU A 19 5.14 10.01 -16.82
CA GLU A 19 5.61 10.28 -15.46
C GLU A 19 5.39 11.75 -15.05
N SER A 20 5.50 12.67 -16.00
CA SER A 20 5.17 14.09 -15.83
C SER A 20 3.67 14.32 -15.56
N ASP A 21 2.78 13.57 -16.19
CA ASP A 21 1.34 13.67 -15.94
C ASP A 21 0.97 13.22 -14.52
N VAL A 22 1.62 12.18 -14.03
CA VAL A 22 1.44 11.68 -12.66
C VAL A 22 1.92 12.70 -11.62
N ILE A 23 3.06 13.37 -11.88
CA ILE A 23 3.59 14.42 -11.01
C ILE A 23 2.66 15.63 -11.04
N PHE A 24 2.22 16.06 -12.22
CA PHE A 24 1.29 17.19 -12.37
C PHE A 24 -0.05 16.93 -11.66
N ASP A 25 -0.61 15.72 -11.80
CA ASP A 25 -1.82 15.30 -11.09
C ASP A 25 -1.64 15.31 -9.56
N LYS A 26 -0.50 14.88 -9.05
CA LYS A 26 -0.17 14.93 -7.61
C LYS A 26 -0.10 16.35 -7.10
N VAL A 27 0.59 17.23 -7.81
CA VAL A 27 0.72 18.66 -7.43
C VAL A 27 -0.63 19.35 -7.48
N ARG A 28 -1.40 19.16 -8.55
CA ARG A 28 -2.75 19.71 -8.71
C ARG A 28 -3.70 19.25 -7.61
N ASN A 29 -3.71 17.93 -7.31
CA ASN A 29 -4.58 17.38 -6.28
C ASN A 29 -4.16 17.85 -4.88
N SER A 30 -2.87 18.01 -4.61
CA SER A 30 -2.35 18.57 -3.37
C SER A 30 -2.76 20.04 -3.18
N TYR A 31 -2.69 20.83 -4.24
CA TYR A 31 -3.13 22.23 -4.23
C TYR A 31 -4.65 22.35 -4.02
N LEU A 32 -5.46 21.54 -4.72
CA LEU A 32 -6.92 21.51 -4.55
C LEU A 32 -7.31 21.11 -3.12
N LEU A 33 -6.66 20.09 -2.56
CA LEU A 33 -6.87 19.67 -1.17
C LEU A 33 -6.51 20.80 -0.20
N SER A 34 -5.37 21.45 -0.39
CA SER A 34 -4.94 22.57 0.44
C SER A 34 -5.92 23.75 0.38
N TYR A 35 -6.41 24.09 -0.81
CA TYR A 35 -7.41 25.13 -1.01
C TYR A 35 -8.75 24.80 -0.34
N ILE A 36 -9.22 23.55 -0.46
CA ILE A 36 -10.46 23.08 0.18
C ILE A 36 -10.32 23.09 1.71
N MET A 37 -9.17 22.66 2.24
CA MET A 37 -8.88 22.68 3.68
C MET A 37 -8.82 24.11 4.24
N GLN A 38 -8.30 25.06 3.48
CA GLN A 38 -8.25 26.47 3.89
C GLN A 38 -9.65 27.12 3.92
N LYS A 39 -10.54 26.71 3.00
CA LYS A 39 -11.92 27.23 2.94
C LYS A 39 -12.87 26.62 3.95
N ASN A 40 -12.58 25.41 4.44
CA ASN A 40 -13.53 24.65 5.27
C ASN A 40 -12.80 23.86 6.38
N LYS A 41 -12.80 24.41 7.60
CA LYS A 41 -12.12 23.81 8.76
C LYS A 41 -12.57 22.36 9.08
N ASN A 42 -13.74 21.95 8.62
CA ASN A 42 -14.30 20.61 8.88
C ASN A 42 -13.90 19.56 7.82
N VAL A 43 -13.28 19.95 6.69
CA VAL A 43 -12.87 19.01 5.64
C VAL A 43 -11.78 18.06 6.12
N GLY A 44 -10.90 18.51 7.02
CA GLY A 44 -9.91 17.64 7.66
C GLY A 44 -10.53 16.46 8.42
N LEU A 45 -11.66 16.68 9.09
CA LEU A 45 -12.42 15.63 9.80
C LEU A 45 -13.10 14.67 8.82
N ILE A 46 -13.60 15.16 7.68
CA ILE A 46 -14.25 14.35 6.65
C ILE A 46 -13.20 13.47 5.92
N LEU A 47 -12.02 14.00 5.63
CA LEU A 47 -10.92 13.26 5.01
C LEU A 47 -10.32 12.19 5.95
N HIS A 48 -10.47 12.34 7.27
CA HIS A 48 -10.08 11.36 8.28
C HIS A 48 -11.24 10.43 8.68
N ALA A 49 -12.43 10.62 8.11
CA ALA A 49 -13.56 9.74 8.41
C ALA A 49 -13.26 8.30 7.93
N PRO A 50 -13.40 7.30 8.81
CA PRO A 50 -13.07 5.91 8.48
C PRO A 50 -13.92 5.31 7.35
N SER A 51 -15.00 5.98 6.95
CA SER A 51 -15.94 5.53 5.92
C SER A 51 -15.40 5.60 4.47
N PHE A 52 -14.29 6.31 4.20
CA PHE A 52 -13.72 6.44 2.85
C PHE A 52 -12.49 5.56 2.61
N THR A 53 -12.03 4.82 3.62
CA THR A 53 -10.91 3.91 3.45
C THR A 53 -11.39 2.52 3.10
N SER A 54 -10.84 1.94 2.02
CA SER A 54 -11.13 0.55 1.61
C SER A 54 -10.77 -0.43 2.73
N VAL A 55 -11.36 -1.63 2.68
CA VAL A 55 -11.03 -2.67 3.67
C VAL A 55 -9.56 -3.07 3.53
N SER A 56 -9.05 -3.14 2.31
CA SER A 56 -7.64 -3.43 2.04
C SER A 56 -6.70 -2.38 2.65
N GLU A 57 -7.03 -1.09 2.59
CA GLU A 57 -6.24 -0.04 3.25
C GLU A 57 -6.24 -0.17 4.78
N ARG A 58 -7.38 -0.52 5.37
CA ARG A 58 -7.46 -0.76 6.82
C ARG A 58 -6.60 -1.95 7.22
N VAL A 59 -6.68 -3.05 6.48
CA VAL A 59 -5.83 -4.24 6.67
C VAL A 59 -4.35 -3.90 6.47
N ALA A 60 -4.01 -3.13 5.43
CA ALA A 60 -2.64 -2.71 5.19
C ALA A 60 -2.07 -1.93 6.38
N ARG A 61 -2.81 -0.96 6.92
CA ARG A 61 -2.38 -0.20 8.11
C ARG A 61 -2.10 -1.12 9.30
N ILE A 62 -2.98 -2.09 9.56
CA ILE A 62 -2.78 -3.06 10.65
C ILE A 62 -1.52 -3.87 10.44
N VAL A 63 -1.30 -4.42 9.24
CA VAL A 63 -0.10 -5.21 8.93
C VAL A 63 1.17 -4.36 9.07
N MET A 64 1.12 -3.08 8.67
CA MET A 64 2.24 -2.14 8.78
C MET A 64 2.61 -1.77 10.21
N THR A 65 1.72 -1.91 11.19
CA THR A 65 2.06 -1.69 12.61
C THR A 65 3.02 -2.75 13.15
N ASN A 66 2.97 -3.96 12.60
CA ASN A 66 3.87 -5.04 13.00
C ASN A 66 4.08 -6.02 11.84
N TYR A 67 5.13 -5.80 11.05
CA TYR A 67 5.49 -6.65 9.91
C TYR A 67 5.97 -8.05 10.33
N SER A 68 6.53 -8.21 11.53
CA SER A 68 7.03 -9.51 11.99
C SER A 68 5.90 -10.46 12.37
N ARG A 69 4.74 -9.94 12.70
CA ARG A 69 3.60 -10.74 13.13
C ARG A 69 3.03 -11.60 11.99
N ASN A 70 2.68 -12.82 12.34
CA ASN A 70 2.00 -13.76 11.43
C ASN A 70 0.48 -13.55 11.57
N TRP A 71 -0.04 -12.55 10.86
CA TRP A 71 -1.45 -12.18 10.90
C TRP A 71 -2.33 -13.28 10.33
N ASN A 72 -3.28 -13.78 11.12
CA ASN A 72 -4.34 -14.69 10.64
C ASN A 72 -5.62 -13.90 10.27
N VAL A 73 -6.53 -14.57 9.57
CA VAL A 73 -7.75 -13.92 9.06
C VAL A 73 -8.67 -13.49 10.19
N SER A 74 -8.76 -14.29 11.27
CA SER A 74 -9.60 -13.99 12.44
C SER A 74 -9.16 -12.71 13.14
N GLU A 75 -7.85 -12.58 13.37
CA GLU A 75 -7.27 -11.38 13.98
C GLU A 75 -7.50 -10.11 13.12
N LEU A 76 -7.29 -10.22 11.81
CA LEU A 76 -7.54 -9.10 10.89
C LEU A 76 -9.02 -8.74 10.85
N ALA A 77 -9.91 -9.72 10.83
CA ALA A 77 -11.36 -9.50 10.83
C ALA A 77 -11.81 -8.78 12.11
N GLY A 78 -11.34 -9.23 13.27
CA GLY A 78 -11.58 -8.55 14.55
C GLY A 78 -11.06 -7.11 14.55
N ALA A 79 -9.85 -6.89 14.06
CA ALA A 79 -9.23 -5.56 14.02
C ALA A 79 -9.94 -4.57 13.06
N VAL A 80 -10.60 -5.07 12.00
CA VAL A 80 -11.41 -4.22 11.10
C VAL A 80 -12.90 -4.25 11.43
N LEU A 81 -13.31 -4.89 12.55
CA LEU A 81 -14.69 -4.99 13.02
C LEU A 81 -15.61 -5.67 11.98
N MET A 82 -15.16 -6.80 11.43
CA MET A 82 -15.90 -7.58 10.44
C MET A 82 -15.88 -9.07 10.79
N SER A 83 -16.85 -9.84 10.25
CA SER A 83 -16.74 -11.30 10.26
C SER A 83 -15.67 -11.77 9.28
N GLU A 84 -15.07 -12.94 9.52
CA GLU A 84 -14.04 -13.52 8.62
C GLU A 84 -14.56 -13.70 7.20
N SER A 85 -15.80 -14.15 7.04
CA SER A 85 -16.41 -14.35 5.72
C SER A 85 -16.60 -13.04 4.98
N SER A 86 -17.06 -11.98 5.67
CA SER A 86 -17.20 -10.64 5.09
C SER A 86 -15.84 -10.06 4.72
N LEU A 87 -14.83 -10.23 5.58
CA LEU A 87 -13.46 -9.79 5.27
C LEU A 87 -12.90 -10.51 4.04
N LYS A 88 -13.00 -11.85 4.00
CA LYS A 88 -12.51 -12.65 2.86
C LYS A 88 -13.16 -12.20 1.55
N ARG A 89 -14.48 -12.03 1.52
CA ARG A 89 -15.22 -11.58 0.33
C ARG A 89 -14.76 -10.20 -0.12
N LYS A 90 -14.75 -9.19 0.77
CA LYS A 90 -14.35 -7.82 0.41
C LYS A 90 -12.89 -7.74 -0.02
N MET A 91 -11.98 -8.43 0.66
CA MET A 91 -10.58 -8.46 0.27
C MET A 91 -10.39 -9.14 -1.09
N TYR A 92 -11.16 -10.19 -1.39
CA TYR A 92 -11.10 -10.84 -2.69
C TYR A 92 -11.55 -9.90 -3.82
N GLU A 93 -12.62 -9.14 -3.59
CA GLU A 93 -13.15 -8.13 -4.53
C GLU A 93 -12.15 -6.98 -4.77
N GLU A 94 -11.49 -6.50 -3.70
CA GLU A 94 -10.60 -5.34 -3.78
C GLU A 94 -9.18 -5.68 -4.28
N VAL A 95 -8.58 -6.76 -3.78
CA VAL A 95 -7.14 -7.04 -3.95
C VAL A 95 -6.81 -8.51 -4.17
N GLY A 96 -7.79 -9.40 -4.13
CA GLY A 96 -7.62 -10.85 -4.22
C GLY A 96 -7.30 -11.50 -2.87
N SER A 97 -6.41 -12.48 -2.86
CA SER A 97 -6.09 -13.24 -1.65
C SER A 97 -5.42 -12.40 -0.56
N ILE A 98 -5.93 -12.49 0.67
CA ILE A 98 -5.37 -11.81 1.86
C ILE A 98 -3.90 -12.17 2.06
N SER A 99 -3.54 -13.45 1.93
CA SER A 99 -2.16 -13.92 2.10
C SER A 99 -1.23 -13.26 1.06
N THR A 100 -1.64 -13.25 -0.20
CA THR A 100 -0.90 -12.57 -1.28
C THR A 100 -0.74 -11.07 -1.00
N PHE A 101 -1.78 -10.43 -0.51
CA PHE A 101 -1.76 -9.02 -0.16
C PHE A 101 -0.78 -8.72 0.98
N ILE A 102 -0.80 -9.52 2.06
CA ILE A 102 0.16 -9.39 3.17
C ILE A 102 1.60 -9.56 2.66
N HIS A 103 1.86 -10.55 1.80
CA HIS A 103 3.19 -10.72 1.20
C HIS A 103 3.62 -9.48 0.40
N LYS A 104 2.73 -8.90 -0.42
CA LYS A 104 3.02 -7.67 -1.17
C LYS A 104 3.41 -6.50 -0.25
N ILE A 105 2.69 -6.30 0.86
CA ILE A 105 3.00 -5.27 1.86
C ILE A 105 4.39 -5.51 2.46
N LYS A 106 4.67 -6.73 2.94
CA LYS A 106 5.97 -7.09 3.52
C LYS A 106 7.12 -6.94 2.51
N LEU A 107 6.90 -7.31 1.25
CA LEU A 107 7.90 -7.17 0.19
C LEU A 107 8.16 -5.72 -0.22
N THR A 108 7.15 -4.85 -0.15
CA THR A 108 7.33 -3.40 -0.35
C THR A 108 8.27 -2.82 0.71
N GLU A 109 8.08 -3.19 1.98
CA GLU A 109 8.99 -2.80 3.05
C GLU A 109 10.39 -3.41 2.90
N ALA A 110 10.47 -4.68 2.45
CA ALA A 110 11.74 -5.32 2.10
C ALA A 110 12.52 -4.53 1.04
N LEU A 111 11.85 -4.12 -0.04
CA LEU A 111 12.45 -3.30 -1.10
C LEU A 111 12.97 -1.96 -0.54
N ARG A 112 12.20 -1.30 0.32
CA ARG A 112 12.59 -0.06 0.97
C ARG A 112 13.87 -0.25 1.79
N LYS A 113 13.93 -1.29 2.63
CA LYS A 113 15.10 -1.61 3.46
C LYS A 113 16.32 -1.99 2.61
N LEU A 114 16.15 -2.84 1.59
CA LEU A 114 17.25 -3.27 0.71
C LEU A 114 17.90 -2.10 -0.05
N ARG A 115 17.12 -1.09 -0.43
CA ARG A 115 17.60 0.08 -1.17
C ARG A 115 18.18 1.17 -0.28
N ARG A 116 17.70 1.31 0.95
CA ARG A 116 18.02 2.44 1.82
C ARG A 116 18.96 2.10 2.97
N THR A 117 19.17 0.82 3.25
CA THR A 117 19.99 0.39 4.40
C THR A 117 20.96 -0.71 4.00
N ASN A 118 22.02 -0.86 4.81
CA ASN A 118 22.97 -1.97 4.70
C ASN A 118 22.59 -3.17 5.59
N THR A 119 21.38 -3.17 6.19
CA THR A 119 20.91 -4.25 7.05
C THR A 119 21.03 -5.62 6.35
N PRO A 120 21.64 -6.64 6.98
CA PRO A 120 21.74 -7.97 6.40
C PRO A 120 20.39 -8.54 5.95
N ILE A 121 20.39 -9.28 4.83
CA ILE A 121 19.13 -9.86 4.28
C ILE A 121 18.48 -10.81 5.29
N SER A 122 19.28 -11.53 6.08
CA SER A 122 18.78 -12.39 7.16
C SER A 122 18.00 -11.59 8.22
N VAL A 123 18.51 -10.42 8.60
CA VAL A 123 17.84 -9.53 9.57
C VAL A 123 16.56 -8.96 8.96
N ILE A 124 16.58 -8.50 7.71
CA ILE A 124 15.38 -8.02 7.01
C ILE A 124 14.30 -9.12 6.96
N SER A 125 14.71 -10.35 6.64
CA SER A 125 13.82 -11.52 6.62
C SER A 125 13.14 -11.75 7.97
N SER A 126 13.91 -11.71 9.06
CA SER A 126 13.43 -11.88 10.43
C SER A 126 12.48 -10.75 10.86
N GLU A 127 12.85 -9.50 10.60
CA GLU A 127 12.02 -8.32 10.92
C GLU A 127 10.68 -8.32 10.18
N LEU A 128 10.60 -8.96 9.02
CA LEU A 128 9.38 -9.13 8.24
C LEU A 128 8.61 -10.41 8.60
N GLY A 129 9.08 -11.17 9.61
CA GLY A 129 8.41 -12.37 10.12
C GLY A 129 8.45 -13.57 9.17
N TYR A 130 9.49 -13.69 8.35
CA TYR A 130 9.72 -14.91 7.58
C TYR A 130 10.52 -15.91 8.41
N SER A 131 10.12 -17.20 8.33
CA SER A 131 10.73 -18.28 9.10
C SER A 131 12.20 -18.54 8.79
N SER A 132 12.65 -18.17 7.59
CA SER A 132 14.06 -18.26 7.21
C SER A 132 14.40 -17.31 6.05
N PRO A 133 15.68 -16.89 5.92
CA PRO A 133 16.14 -16.11 4.77
C PRO A 133 15.96 -16.83 3.42
N SER A 134 16.06 -18.16 3.42
CA SER A 134 15.84 -18.95 2.22
C SER A 134 14.39 -18.92 1.77
N TYR A 135 13.44 -19.05 2.72
CA TYR A 135 12.01 -18.92 2.42
C TYR A 135 11.67 -17.51 1.97
N PHE A 136 12.20 -16.48 2.65
CA PHE A 136 12.05 -15.09 2.22
C PHE A 136 12.52 -14.89 0.77
N SER A 137 13.71 -15.40 0.41
CA SER A 137 14.27 -15.26 -0.94
C SER A 137 13.39 -15.94 -2.00
N LYS A 138 12.81 -17.11 -1.69
CA LYS A 138 11.85 -17.80 -2.57
C LYS A 138 10.57 -16.99 -2.77
N VAL A 139 9.99 -16.45 -1.69
CA VAL A 139 8.79 -15.59 -1.76
C VAL A 139 9.11 -14.32 -2.52
N PHE A 140 10.24 -13.69 -2.24
CA PHE A 140 10.70 -12.47 -2.92
C PHE A 140 10.81 -12.70 -4.44
N PHE A 141 11.46 -13.79 -4.86
CA PHE A 141 11.57 -14.17 -6.26
C PHE A 141 10.22 -14.44 -6.91
N LYS A 142 9.33 -15.16 -6.21
CA LYS A 142 7.97 -15.48 -6.69
C LYS A 142 7.18 -14.23 -7.08
N TYR A 143 7.28 -13.15 -6.30
CA TYR A 143 6.46 -11.95 -6.50
C TYR A 143 7.17 -10.85 -7.31
N LEU A 144 8.50 -10.79 -7.29
CA LEU A 144 9.26 -9.70 -7.88
C LEU A 144 10.19 -10.16 -9.03
N ASN A 145 10.20 -11.45 -9.31
CA ASN A 145 11.02 -12.09 -10.36
C ASN A 145 12.52 -11.75 -10.27
N THR A 146 13.00 -11.46 -9.06
CA THR A 146 14.40 -11.15 -8.79
C THR A 146 14.76 -11.55 -7.35
N TYR A 147 16.05 -11.67 -7.04
CA TYR A 147 16.51 -11.98 -5.68
C TYR A 147 16.85 -10.71 -4.88
N PRO A 148 16.71 -10.74 -3.53
CA PRO A 148 17.03 -9.60 -2.67
C PRO A 148 18.45 -9.07 -2.85
N GLN A 149 19.42 -9.96 -3.11
CA GLN A 149 20.83 -9.61 -3.34
C GLN A 149 21.02 -8.74 -4.58
N ASN A 150 20.25 -8.99 -5.64
CA ASN A 150 20.35 -8.23 -6.89
C ASN A 150 19.83 -6.79 -6.70
N ILE A 151 18.76 -6.62 -5.94
CA ILE A 151 18.25 -5.29 -5.61
C ILE A 151 19.32 -4.47 -4.87
N ARG A 152 20.03 -5.09 -3.91
CA ARG A 152 21.09 -4.42 -3.15
C ARG A 152 22.29 -4.02 -4.00
N LYS A 153 22.72 -4.88 -4.94
CA LYS A 153 23.81 -4.58 -5.86
C LYS A 153 23.51 -3.39 -6.74
N ASN A 154 22.28 -3.28 -7.23
CA ASN A 154 21.86 -2.21 -8.12
C ASN A 154 21.58 -0.87 -7.39
N SER A 155 21.64 -0.85 -6.07
CA SER A 155 21.36 0.34 -5.24
C SER A 155 22.65 0.99 -4.67
N ARG A 156 23.81 0.44 -5.03
CA ARG A 156 25.15 0.95 -4.72
C ARG A 156 25.79 1.54 -5.97
#